data_4cb9124274ad3445527c3e442210abbe
#
_entry.id   4cb9124274ad3445527c3e442210abbe
#
_cell.length_a   1.000
_cell.length_b   1.000
_cell.length_c   1.000
_cell.angle_alpha   90.00
_cell.angle_beta   90.00
_cell.angle_gamma   90.00
#
_symmetry.space_group_name_H-M   'P 1'
#
loop_
_entity.id
_entity.type
_entity.pdbx_description
1 polymer ?
#
loop_
_entity_poly.entity_id
_entity_poly.type
_entity_poly.pdbx_seq_one_letter_code
_entity_poly.pdbx_strand_id
1 'polypeptide(L)' 'MYKCKIFYASEMNKLENKINDWLAEMCKIRTFDLYTVSQSELSCGITVLITYYIKEEEK' A
#
# COMPACT_ATOMS: atom_id res chain seq x y z
N MET A 1 11.50 2.89 -9.98
CA MET A 1 11.39 3.91 -8.91
C MET A 1 10.62 3.33 -7.73
N TYR A 2 11.20 3.43 -6.55
CA TYR A 2 10.56 2.96 -5.32
C TYR A 2 9.69 4.05 -4.74
N LYS A 3 8.53 3.65 -4.28
CA LYS A 3 7.59 4.58 -3.64
C LYS A 3 7.04 3.95 -2.39
N CYS A 4 6.54 4.77 -1.51
CA CYS A 4 5.95 4.33 -0.25
C CYS A 4 4.52 4.83 -0.16
N LYS A 5 3.68 4.01 0.43
CA LYS A 5 2.30 4.38 0.71
C LYS A 5 2.00 4.02 2.15
N ILE A 6 1.43 4.97 2.89
CA ILE A 6 1.13 4.78 4.30
C ILE A 6 -0.38 4.82 4.47
N PHE A 7 -0.90 3.81 5.16
CA PHE A 7 -2.31 3.74 5.50
C PHE A 7 -2.47 3.77 7.01
N TYR A 8 -3.52 4.41 7.47
CA TYR A 8 -3.83 4.48 8.89
C TYR A 8 -5.33 4.34 9.09
N ALA A 9 -5.71 3.55 10.07
CA ALA A 9 -7.10 3.43 10.46
C ALA A 9 -7.18 2.97 11.91
N SER A 10 -8.28 3.30 12.57
CA SER A 10 -8.50 2.88 13.95
C SER A 10 -9.03 1.46 14.03
N GLU A 11 -9.55 0.92 12.92
CA GLU A 11 -10.10 -0.42 12.88
C GLU A 11 -9.53 -1.20 11.72
N MET A 12 -9.33 -2.49 11.94
CA MET A 12 -8.67 -3.34 10.94
C MET A 12 -9.50 -3.46 9.67
N ASN A 13 -10.82 -3.65 9.79
CA ASN A 13 -11.63 -3.82 8.58
C ASN A 13 -11.68 -2.57 7.73
N LYS A 14 -11.63 -1.39 8.35
CA LYS A 14 -11.55 -0.16 7.59
C LYS A 14 -10.22 -0.04 6.87
N LEU A 15 -9.15 -0.47 7.54
CA LEU A 15 -7.83 -0.45 6.95
C LEU A 15 -7.76 -1.41 5.76
N GLU A 16 -8.33 -2.60 5.91
CA GLU A 16 -8.36 -3.58 4.83
C GLU A 16 -9.07 -3.01 3.60
N ASN A 17 -10.20 -2.34 3.80
CA ASN A 17 -10.94 -1.78 2.69
C ASN A 17 -10.11 -0.73 1.95
N LYS A 18 -9.43 0.12 2.71
CA LYS A 18 -8.59 1.15 2.10
C LYS A 18 -7.46 0.52 1.29
N ILE A 19 -6.81 -0.48 1.85
CA ILE A 19 -5.69 -1.13 1.17
C ILE A 19 -6.18 -1.88 -0.06
N ASN A 20 -7.31 -2.57 0.05
CA ASN A 20 -7.84 -3.32 -1.09
C ASN A 20 -8.24 -2.40 -2.22
N ASP A 21 -8.85 -1.25 -1.90
CA ASP A 21 -9.20 -0.28 -2.92
C ASP A 21 -7.96 0.24 -3.63
N TRP A 22 -6.93 0.54 -2.84
CA TRP A 22 -5.69 1.05 -3.40
C TRP A 22 -5.01 -0.01 -4.27
N LEU A 23 -4.99 -1.25 -3.80
CA LEU A 23 -4.38 -2.34 -4.57
C LEU A 23 -5.12 -2.57 -5.88
N ALA A 24 -6.45 -2.47 -5.85
CA ALA A 24 -7.23 -2.63 -7.07
C ALA A 24 -6.86 -1.56 -8.10
N GLU A 25 -6.61 -0.34 -7.64
CA GLU A 25 -6.16 0.72 -8.53
C GLU A 25 -4.75 0.47 -9.04
N MET A 26 -3.86 0.03 -8.16
CA MET A 26 -2.47 -0.19 -8.55
C MET A 26 -2.32 -1.38 -9.47
N CYS A 27 -3.20 -2.37 -9.35
CA CYS A 27 -3.14 -3.53 -10.24
C CYS A 27 -3.44 -3.18 -11.69
N LYS A 28 -4.00 -2.01 -11.94
CA LYS A 28 -4.21 -1.53 -13.30
C LYS A 28 -2.92 -1.02 -13.92
N ILE A 29 -1.91 -0.79 -13.10
CA ILE A 29 -0.61 -0.33 -13.58
C ILE A 29 0.23 -1.55 -13.92
N ARG A 30 0.64 -1.66 -15.17
CA ARG A 30 1.33 -2.86 -15.65
C ARG A 30 2.70 -3.06 -15.03
N THR A 31 3.29 -1.97 -14.57
CA THR A 31 4.67 -2.01 -14.05
C THR A 31 4.72 -1.96 -12.53
N PHE A 32 3.58 -2.13 -11.88
CA PHE A 32 3.50 -2.11 -10.42
C PHE A 32 4.00 -3.43 -9.84
N ASP A 33 4.81 -3.33 -8.81
CA ASP A 33 5.35 -4.50 -8.13
C ASP A 33 5.49 -4.18 -6.65
N LEU A 34 4.98 -5.07 -5.80
CA LEU A 34 5.11 -4.91 -4.36
C LEU A 34 6.51 -5.31 -3.92
N TYR A 35 7.07 -4.52 -3.02
CA TYR A 35 8.39 -4.80 -2.49
C TYR A 35 8.33 -5.28 -1.04
N THR A 36 7.84 -4.44 -0.14
CA THR A 36 7.68 -4.83 1.26
C THR A 36 6.40 -4.25 1.83
N VAL A 37 5.89 -4.92 2.86
CA VAL A 37 4.75 -4.45 3.61
C VAL A 37 5.10 -4.55 5.08
N SER A 38 4.96 -3.46 5.81
CA SER A 38 5.20 -3.42 7.24
C SER A 38 3.96 -2.91 7.94
N GLN A 39 3.70 -3.46 9.13
CA GLN A 39 2.53 -3.08 9.90
C GLN A 39 2.96 -2.76 11.32
N SER A 40 2.36 -1.72 11.87
CA SER A 40 2.60 -1.32 13.25
C SER A 40 1.26 -1.05 13.91
N GLU A 41 1.06 -1.63 15.09
CA GLU A 41 -0.15 -1.43 15.87
C GLU A 41 0.17 -0.59 17.09
N LEU A 42 -0.63 0.44 17.27
CA LEU A 42 -0.55 1.28 18.46
C LEU A 42 -1.90 1.28 19.13
N SER A 43 -1.95 1.76 20.38
CA SER A 43 -3.20 1.78 21.13
C SER A 43 -4.28 2.63 20.44
N CYS A 44 -3.88 3.57 19.62
CA CYS A 44 -4.82 4.48 18.96
C CYS A 44 -5.11 4.11 17.51
N GLY A 45 -4.50 3.03 16.99
CA GLY A 45 -4.78 2.65 15.62
C GLY A 45 -3.72 1.76 15.02
N ILE A 46 -3.90 1.46 13.74
CA ILE A 46 -3.03 0.58 12.99
C ILE A 46 -2.47 1.35 11.81
N THR A 47 -1.16 1.26 11.62
CA THR A 47 -0.48 1.90 10.51
C THR A 47 0.17 0.82 9.65
N VAL A 48 -0.02 0.92 8.33
CA VAL A 48 0.59 0.00 7.39
C VAL A 48 1.42 0.82 6.41
N LEU A 49 2.67 0.41 6.27
CA LEU A 49 3.59 1.03 5.31
C LEU A 49 3.85 0.04 4.20
N ILE A 50 3.57 0.45 2.97
CA ILE A 50 3.79 -0.38 1.80
C ILE A 50 4.84 0.29 0.94
N THR A 51 5.92 -0.44 0.67
CA THR A 51 6.94 0.00 -0.27
C THR A 51 6.74 -0.77 -1.56
N TYR A 52 6.65 -0.04 -2.65
CA TYR A 52 6.39 -0.66 -3.94
C TYR A 52 7.29 -0.04 -4.99
N TYR A 53 7.35 -0.71 -6.13
CA TYR A 53 8.20 -0.30 -7.23
C TYR A 53 7.36 -0.14 -8.48
N ILE A 54 7.54 0.97 -9.16
CA ILE A 54 6.92 1.19 -10.46
C ILE A 54 8.04 1.33 -11.48
N LYS A 55 8.06 0.38 -12.38
CA LYS A 55 9.06 0.38 -13.44
C LYS A 55 8.60 1.32 -14.53
N GLU A 56 9.49 2.22 -14.93
CA GLU A 56 9.17 3.12 -16.03
C GLU A 56 9.26 2.38 -17.33
N GLU A 57 8.24 2.58 -18.16
CA GLU A 57 8.27 2.00 -19.49
C GLU A 57 9.07 2.90 -20.39
N GLU A 58 9.98 2.30 -21.11
CA GLU A 58 10.74 3.01 -22.10
C GLU A 58 10.01 2.95 -23.43
N LYS A 59 10.05 4.05 -24.11
CA LYS A 59 9.39 4.12 -25.41
C LYS A 59 10.37 4.12 -26.55
#